data_50200e70af02d30aa0c7c6ec3e6f543f
#
_entry.id   50200e70af02d30aa0c7c6ec3e6f543f
#
_cell.length_a   1.000
_cell.length_b   1.000
_cell.length_c   1.000
_cell.angle_alpha   90.00
_cell.angle_beta   90.00
_cell.angle_gamma   90.00
#
_symmetry.space_group_name_H-M   'P 1'
#
loop_
_entity.id
_entity.type
_entity.pdbx_description
1 polymer ?
#
loop_
_entity_poly.entity_id
_entity_poly.type
_entity_poly.pdbx_seq_one_letter_code
_entity_poly.pdbx_strand_id
1 'polypeptide(L)'
;MLAKNRLTESFIIQGKLDKVSSVDTRLIKNHILSNFTLTNRYDNPQYWYMNNYVKVPYHQHIQWTQDWLRDHYRLEHGRTLVPTPIDSIRGIVQQTGENVNTHHNIQDWHLAESPEVDCLYTVATGEKKSFVIFEYDDGRNKHRRWKVPLEQDSFILFSSNLNHYITKNENKDFLINLSLHFQLI
;
A
#
# COMPACT_ATOMS: atom_id res chain seq x y z
N MET A 1 -32.73 8.20 26.31
CA MET A 1 -32.34 8.28 24.89
C MET A 1 -30.92 7.71 24.76
N LEU A 2 -30.72 6.65 23.96
CA LEU A 2 -29.40 6.06 23.74
C LEU A 2 -28.75 6.76 22.55
N ALA A 3 -27.60 7.40 22.72
CA ALA A 3 -26.83 7.99 21.63
C ALA A 3 -25.81 6.95 21.10
N LYS A 4 -25.87 6.62 19.78
CA LYS A 4 -24.88 5.79 19.11
C LYS A 4 -23.81 6.72 18.52
N ASN A 5 -22.61 6.68 19.09
CA ASN A 5 -21.46 7.39 18.52
C ASN A 5 -20.72 6.46 17.55
N ARG A 6 -20.48 6.94 16.33
CA ARG A 6 -19.63 6.27 15.34
C ARG A 6 -18.19 6.68 15.64
N LEU A 7 -17.35 5.73 16.05
CA LEU A 7 -15.98 6.01 16.48
C LEU A 7 -15.00 6.08 15.31
N THR A 8 -15.23 5.31 14.24
CA THR A 8 -14.36 5.26 13.06
C THR A 8 -15.16 5.04 11.80
N GLU A 9 -14.70 5.61 10.70
CA GLU A 9 -15.12 5.29 9.35
C GLU A 9 -13.93 4.69 8.61
N SER A 10 -14.09 3.47 8.07
CA SER A 10 -13.10 2.87 7.20
C SER A 10 -13.58 2.92 5.76
N PHE A 11 -12.65 3.14 4.83
CA PHE A 11 -12.95 3.23 3.40
C PHE A 11 -11.92 2.47 2.57
N ILE A 12 -12.32 2.13 1.34
CA ILE A 12 -11.45 1.60 0.29
C ILE A 12 -11.83 2.32 -1.01
N ILE A 13 -10.84 2.97 -1.64
CA ILE A 13 -10.96 3.66 -2.92
C ILE A 13 -10.04 2.97 -3.92
N GLN A 14 -10.53 2.69 -5.12
CA GLN A 14 -9.77 2.03 -6.18
C GLN A 14 -9.71 2.92 -7.41
N GLY A 15 -8.55 2.94 -8.07
CA GLY A 15 -8.36 3.70 -9.30
C GLY A 15 -7.15 3.24 -10.11
N LYS A 16 -6.92 3.89 -11.23
CA LYS A 16 -5.72 3.74 -12.05
C LYS A 16 -5.08 5.09 -12.27
N LEU A 17 -3.75 5.11 -12.34
CA LEU A 17 -3.04 6.30 -12.77
C LEU A 17 -3.36 6.56 -14.25
N ASP A 18 -3.73 7.79 -14.57
CA ASP A 18 -3.96 8.18 -15.94
C ASP A 18 -2.68 8.07 -16.77
N LYS A 19 -2.81 7.58 -18.00
CA LYS A 19 -1.69 7.50 -18.95
C LYS A 19 -1.04 8.85 -19.28
N VAL A 20 -1.71 9.94 -18.94
CA VAL A 20 -1.22 11.33 -19.08
C VAL A 20 -0.28 11.71 -17.93
N SER A 21 -0.23 10.92 -16.85
CA SER A 21 0.70 11.18 -15.76
C SER A 21 2.14 11.01 -16.25
N SER A 22 3.04 11.88 -15.80
CA SER A 22 4.48 11.80 -16.09
C SER A 22 5.16 10.60 -15.41
N VAL A 23 4.39 9.74 -14.72
CA VAL A 23 4.87 8.59 -13.98
C VAL A 23 5.27 7.46 -14.93
N ASP A 24 6.52 7.01 -14.87
CA ASP A 24 6.98 5.80 -15.54
C ASP A 24 7.13 4.66 -14.53
N THR A 25 6.16 3.75 -14.55
CA THR A 25 6.11 2.58 -13.68
C THR A 25 7.33 1.65 -13.84
N ARG A 26 7.95 1.60 -15.02
CA ARG A 26 9.15 0.78 -15.25
C ARG A 26 10.33 1.31 -14.44
N LEU A 27 10.46 2.64 -14.32
CA LEU A 27 11.52 3.26 -13.51
C LEU A 27 11.29 3.00 -12.03
N ILE A 28 10.05 3.07 -11.56
CA ILE A 28 9.69 2.69 -10.18
C ILE A 28 10.03 1.21 -9.93
N LYS A 29 9.64 0.31 -10.86
CA LYS A 29 9.97 -1.13 -10.78
C LYS A 29 11.47 -1.35 -10.62
N ASN A 30 12.27 -0.76 -11.51
CA ASN A 30 13.71 -0.94 -11.50
C ASN A 30 14.34 -0.40 -10.21
N HIS A 31 13.84 0.73 -9.71
CA HIS A 31 14.31 1.32 -8.47
C HIS A 31 14.01 0.42 -7.26
N ILE A 32 12.79 -0.14 -7.16
CA ILE A 32 12.43 -1.10 -6.10
C ILE A 32 13.31 -2.35 -6.18
N LEU A 33 13.46 -2.96 -7.37
CA LEU A 33 14.25 -4.18 -7.54
C LEU A 33 15.73 -3.98 -7.25
N SER A 34 16.32 -2.83 -7.60
CA SER A 34 17.69 -2.51 -7.26
C SER A 34 17.92 -2.47 -5.75
N ASN A 35 17.00 -1.85 -5.02
CA ASN A 35 17.05 -1.79 -3.56
C ASN A 35 16.78 -3.16 -2.92
N PHE A 36 15.87 -3.95 -3.47
CA PHE A 36 15.59 -5.31 -3.03
C PHE A 36 16.83 -6.21 -3.16
N THR A 37 17.52 -6.15 -4.29
CA THR A 37 18.76 -6.91 -4.51
C THR A 37 19.87 -6.49 -3.54
N LEU A 38 20.03 -5.20 -3.26
CA LEU A 38 20.99 -4.68 -2.31
C LEU A 38 20.69 -5.14 -0.88
N THR A 39 19.43 -5.09 -0.47
CA THR A 39 19.00 -5.49 0.88
C THR A 39 19.18 -6.99 1.11
N ASN A 40 18.88 -7.83 0.13
CA ASN A 40 19.04 -9.27 0.24
C ASN A 40 20.51 -9.75 0.19
N ARG A 41 21.43 -8.93 -0.29
CA ARG A 41 22.87 -9.25 -0.28
C ARG A 41 23.53 -9.10 1.10
N TYR A 42 22.95 -8.28 1.96
CA TYR A 42 23.41 -8.09 3.33
C TYR A 42 22.49 -8.88 4.23
N ASP A 43 22.93 -10.08 4.67
CA ASP A 43 22.29 -10.91 5.69
C ASP A 43 22.04 -10.08 6.95
N ASN A 44 20.96 -9.31 6.96
CA ASN A 44 20.57 -8.54 8.12
C ASN A 44 19.41 -9.27 8.84
N PRO A 45 19.73 -9.97 9.95
CA PRO A 45 18.72 -10.78 10.67
C PRO A 45 17.54 -9.98 11.20
N GLN A 46 17.64 -8.65 11.31
CA GLN A 46 16.53 -7.78 11.74
C GLN A 46 15.38 -7.71 10.75
N TYR A 47 15.58 -8.07 9.48
CA TYR A 47 14.56 -8.02 8.43
C TYR A 47 13.91 -9.37 8.11
N TRP A 48 14.24 -10.44 8.81
CA TRP A 48 13.68 -11.78 8.56
C TRP A 48 12.17 -11.88 8.71
N TYR A 49 11.55 -10.98 9.48
CA TYR A 49 10.09 -10.94 9.66
C TYR A 49 9.36 -10.19 8.54
N MET A 50 10.10 -9.49 7.67
CA MET A 50 9.57 -8.65 6.61
C MET A 50 10.26 -8.93 5.27
N ASN A 51 10.47 -10.19 4.92
CA ASN A 51 11.23 -10.61 3.73
C ASN A 51 10.76 -9.95 2.41
N ASN A 52 9.51 -9.47 2.36
CA ASN A 52 8.91 -8.88 1.17
C ASN A 52 9.00 -7.35 1.13
N TYR A 53 9.42 -6.69 2.21
CA TYR A 53 9.49 -5.24 2.29
C TYR A 53 10.89 -4.72 1.96
N VAL A 54 10.92 -3.66 1.20
CA VAL A 54 12.14 -2.96 0.79
C VAL A 54 12.01 -1.50 1.13
N LYS A 55 13.00 -0.95 1.85
CA LYS A 55 13.10 0.49 2.02
C LYS A 55 13.46 1.11 0.68
N VAL A 56 12.59 1.98 0.19
CA VAL A 56 12.77 2.63 -1.11
C VAL A 56 13.21 4.08 -0.88
N PRO A 57 14.44 4.45 -1.27
CA PRO A 57 14.89 5.84 -1.22
C PRO A 57 14.03 6.74 -2.11
N TYR A 58 14.20 8.06 -1.94
CA TYR A 58 13.56 9.04 -2.81
C TYR A 58 13.79 8.74 -4.29
N HIS A 59 12.71 8.85 -5.08
CA HIS A 59 12.74 8.72 -6.53
C HIS A 59 11.67 9.62 -7.14
N GLN A 60 12.02 10.38 -8.18
CA GLN A 60 11.14 11.39 -8.78
C GLN A 60 9.79 10.83 -9.24
N HIS A 61 9.75 9.64 -9.85
CA HIS A 61 8.48 9.03 -10.29
C HIS A 61 7.60 8.59 -9.12
N ILE A 62 8.17 8.24 -7.97
CA ILE A 62 7.40 7.96 -6.75
C ILE A 62 6.81 9.26 -6.20
N GLN A 63 7.59 10.36 -6.19
CA GLN A 63 7.09 11.66 -5.80
C GLN A 63 5.93 12.11 -6.68
N TRP A 64 6.05 11.96 -8.00
CA TRP A 64 4.96 12.28 -8.92
C TRP A 64 3.70 11.42 -8.69
N THR A 65 3.88 10.14 -8.30
CA THR A 65 2.74 9.29 -7.90
C THR A 65 2.05 9.86 -6.65
N GLN A 66 2.82 10.25 -5.63
CA GLN A 66 2.27 10.87 -4.42
C GLN A 66 1.57 12.19 -4.71
N ASP A 67 2.17 13.05 -5.55
CA ASP A 67 1.59 14.33 -5.95
C ASP A 67 0.27 14.14 -6.71
N TRP A 68 0.24 13.20 -7.65
CA TRP A 68 -0.97 12.86 -8.39
C TRP A 68 -2.08 12.36 -7.45
N LEU A 69 -1.78 11.44 -6.54
CA LEU A 69 -2.74 10.92 -5.56
C LEU A 69 -3.28 12.04 -4.65
N ARG A 70 -2.38 12.90 -4.15
CA ARG A 70 -2.74 14.05 -3.31
C ARG A 70 -3.72 14.99 -4.01
N ASP A 71 -3.41 15.36 -5.25
CA ASP A 71 -4.19 16.34 -6.00
C ASP A 71 -5.58 15.79 -6.36
N HIS A 72 -5.68 14.53 -6.79
CA HIS A 72 -6.96 13.88 -7.09
C HIS A 72 -7.79 13.65 -5.84
N TYR A 73 -7.19 13.16 -4.76
CA TYR A 73 -7.89 12.97 -3.49
C TYR A 73 -8.46 14.29 -2.95
N ARG A 74 -7.69 15.37 -3.03
CA ARG A 74 -8.14 16.70 -2.63
C ARG A 74 -9.32 17.20 -3.45
N LEU A 75 -9.29 16.99 -4.77
CA LEU A 75 -10.38 17.41 -5.65
C LEU A 75 -11.68 16.64 -5.37
N GLU A 76 -11.59 15.36 -5.06
CA GLU A 76 -12.77 14.50 -4.86
C GLU A 76 -13.31 14.54 -3.42
N HIS A 77 -12.44 14.68 -2.44
CA HIS A 77 -12.80 14.52 -1.01
C HIS A 77 -12.60 15.78 -0.17
N GLY A 78 -12.02 16.87 -0.73
CA GLY A 78 -11.81 18.13 -0.02
C GLY A 78 -10.75 18.09 1.08
N ARG A 79 -10.03 16.97 1.25
CA ARG A 79 -8.94 16.78 2.22
C ARG A 79 -7.63 16.49 1.48
N THR A 80 -6.51 16.77 2.11
CA THR A 80 -5.18 16.64 1.49
C THR A 80 -4.42 15.46 2.09
N LEU A 81 -3.88 14.59 1.24
CA LEU A 81 -2.94 13.54 1.62
C LEU A 81 -1.56 14.13 1.82
N VAL A 82 -0.97 13.95 2.99
CA VAL A 82 0.39 14.39 3.31
C VAL A 82 1.22 13.14 3.68
N PRO A 83 2.36 12.88 3.01
CA PRO A 83 3.20 11.75 3.34
C PRO A 83 3.60 11.77 4.82
N THR A 84 3.57 10.62 5.49
CA THR A 84 4.02 10.51 6.89
C THR A 84 5.50 10.85 7.00
N PRO A 85 5.97 11.45 8.11
CA PRO A 85 7.36 11.84 8.26
C PRO A 85 8.32 10.64 8.33
N ILE A 86 7.84 9.50 8.80
CA ILE A 86 8.63 8.28 8.97
C ILE A 86 8.04 7.16 8.12
N ASP A 87 8.91 6.45 7.41
CA ASP A 87 8.57 5.26 6.60
C ASP A 87 7.38 5.44 5.63
N SER A 88 7.27 6.63 5.03
CA SER A 88 6.17 6.96 4.12
C SER A 88 6.15 6.15 2.82
N ILE A 89 7.24 5.45 2.50
CA ILE A 89 7.43 4.74 1.23
C ILE A 89 8.09 3.39 1.48
N ARG A 90 7.43 2.32 1.04
CA ARG A 90 7.98 0.96 1.07
C ARG A 90 7.70 0.23 -0.24
N GLY A 91 8.68 -0.51 -0.76
CA GLY A 91 8.47 -1.50 -1.80
C GLY A 91 8.00 -2.82 -1.18
N ILE A 92 7.13 -3.54 -1.88
CA ILE A 92 6.70 -4.90 -1.53
C ILE A 92 7.01 -5.78 -2.73
N VAL A 93 7.94 -6.73 -2.57
CA VAL A 93 8.39 -7.63 -3.63
C VAL A 93 8.09 -9.06 -3.22
N GLN A 94 7.16 -9.72 -3.94
CA GLN A 94 6.81 -11.11 -3.70
C GLN A 94 7.36 -12.00 -4.83
N GLN A 95 8.23 -12.94 -4.47
CA GLN A 95 8.67 -14.01 -5.36
C GLN A 95 7.56 -15.05 -5.54
N THR A 96 7.76 -15.99 -6.45
CA THR A 96 6.85 -17.14 -6.63
C THR A 96 6.66 -17.88 -5.31
N GLY A 97 5.43 -18.04 -4.92
CA GLY A 97 5.09 -18.77 -3.69
C GLY A 97 4.99 -17.92 -2.43
N GLU A 98 5.43 -16.68 -2.44
CA GLU A 98 5.37 -15.76 -1.30
C GLU A 98 4.02 -15.05 -1.19
N ASN A 99 3.64 -14.70 0.03
CA ASN A 99 2.49 -13.87 0.37
C ASN A 99 2.91 -12.79 1.37
N VAL A 100 2.09 -11.77 1.54
CA VAL A 100 2.23 -10.80 2.63
C VAL A 100 1.21 -11.17 3.71
N ASN A 101 1.69 -11.35 4.95
CA ASN A 101 0.83 -11.72 6.07
C ASN A 101 -0.13 -10.59 6.46
N THR A 102 -1.21 -10.95 7.15
CA THR A 102 -2.20 -9.99 7.66
C THR A 102 -1.54 -9.00 8.61
N HIS A 103 -1.75 -7.72 8.37
CA HIS A 103 -1.29 -6.60 9.20
C HIS A 103 -2.15 -5.37 9.00
N HIS A 104 -1.95 -4.37 9.84
CA HIS A 104 -2.37 -2.98 9.65
C HIS A 104 -1.14 -2.08 9.80
N ASN A 105 -1.26 -0.82 9.39
CA ASN A 105 -0.11 0.09 9.38
C ASN A 105 -0.12 1.13 10.52
N ILE A 106 -1.08 1.05 11.44
CA ILE A 106 -1.10 1.89 12.63
C ILE A 106 0.06 1.51 13.54
N GLN A 107 0.79 2.52 14.00
CA GLN A 107 1.89 2.37 14.95
C GLN A 107 1.41 2.74 16.36
N ASP A 108 1.18 1.75 17.21
CA ASP A 108 0.60 1.95 18.56
C ASP A 108 1.44 2.87 19.47
N TRP A 109 2.76 2.93 19.24
CA TRP A 109 3.68 3.76 20.05
C TRP A 109 3.82 5.20 19.53
N HIS A 110 3.31 5.53 18.35
CA HIS A 110 3.38 6.85 17.71
C HIS A 110 2.10 7.20 16.97
N LEU A 111 0.97 7.19 17.70
CA LEU A 111 -0.35 7.42 17.08
C LEU A 111 -0.44 8.75 16.33
N ALA A 112 0.21 9.80 16.82
CA ALA A 112 0.21 11.12 16.16
C ALA A 112 0.96 11.13 14.82
N GLU A 113 1.88 10.20 14.61
CA GLU A 113 2.68 10.06 13.38
C GLU A 113 2.25 8.87 12.53
N SER A 114 1.33 8.05 13.05
CA SER A 114 0.76 6.92 12.33
C SER A 114 0.04 7.38 11.07
N PRO A 115 0.09 6.60 9.99
CA PRO A 115 -0.71 6.88 8.82
C PRO A 115 -2.21 6.78 9.12
N GLU A 116 -3.00 7.63 8.50
CA GLU A 116 -4.46 7.55 8.50
C GLU A 116 -4.98 6.90 7.21
N VAL A 117 -4.21 7.06 6.12
CA VAL A 117 -4.51 6.49 4.80
C VAL A 117 -3.27 5.80 4.25
N ASP A 118 -3.48 4.59 3.79
CA ASP A 118 -2.49 3.83 3.04
C ASP A 118 -2.86 3.76 1.57
N CYS A 119 -1.85 3.72 0.73
CA CYS A 119 -1.98 3.44 -0.69
C CYS A 119 -1.15 2.21 -1.06
N LEU A 120 -1.77 1.26 -1.71
CA LEU A 120 -1.08 0.16 -2.38
C LEU A 120 -1.14 0.42 -3.89
N TYR A 121 -0.01 0.77 -4.50
CA TYR A 121 0.13 0.97 -5.94
C TYR A 121 0.80 -0.24 -6.56
N THR A 122 0.12 -0.89 -7.52
CA THR A 122 0.62 -2.09 -8.19
C THR A 122 1.54 -1.72 -9.34
N VAL A 123 2.84 -1.94 -9.16
CA VAL A 123 3.90 -1.61 -10.10
C VAL A 123 4.11 -2.69 -11.15
N ALA A 124 4.05 -3.96 -10.74
CA ALA A 124 4.16 -5.08 -11.66
C ALA A 124 3.35 -6.28 -11.15
N THR A 125 2.69 -6.96 -12.07
CA THR A 125 1.95 -8.21 -11.81
C THR A 125 2.20 -9.18 -12.96
N GLY A 126 1.94 -10.48 -12.73
CA GLY A 126 2.03 -11.51 -13.76
C GLY A 126 0.67 -11.85 -14.39
N GLU A 127 0.62 -12.94 -15.14
CA GLU A 127 -0.60 -13.40 -15.81
C GLU A 127 -1.69 -13.89 -14.85
N LYS A 128 -1.29 -14.56 -13.76
CA LYS A 128 -2.22 -15.00 -12.71
C LYS A 128 -2.54 -13.85 -11.78
N LYS A 129 -3.83 -13.68 -11.51
CA LYS A 129 -4.33 -12.59 -10.65
C LYS A 129 -3.90 -12.80 -9.21
N SER A 130 -3.30 -11.77 -8.64
CA SER A 130 -3.08 -11.61 -7.21
C SER A 130 -4.09 -10.61 -6.65
N PHE A 131 -4.31 -10.66 -5.34
CA PHE A 131 -5.33 -9.85 -4.68
C PHE A 131 -4.80 -9.30 -3.35
N VAL A 132 -5.27 -8.13 -2.98
CA VAL A 132 -5.29 -7.72 -1.59
C VAL A 132 -6.64 -8.08 -0.98
N ILE A 133 -6.62 -8.61 0.23
CA ILE A 133 -7.82 -8.99 1.01
C ILE A 133 -7.87 -8.08 2.22
N PHE A 134 -8.96 -7.35 2.38
CA PHE A 134 -9.26 -6.54 3.56
C PHE A 134 -10.20 -7.31 4.48
N GLU A 135 -9.90 -7.28 5.78
CA GLU A 135 -10.73 -7.89 6.82
C GLU A 135 -11.32 -6.79 7.68
N TYR A 136 -12.64 -6.81 7.85
CA TYR A 136 -13.38 -5.79 8.61
C TYR A 136 -14.65 -6.36 9.23
N ASP A 137 -15.15 -5.69 10.26
CA ASP A 137 -16.44 -5.99 10.83
C ASP A 137 -17.53 -5.12 10.23
N ASP A 138 -18.60 -5.74 9.74
CA ASP A 138 -19.75 -5.01 9.21
C ASP A 138 -20.58 -4.36 10.34
N GLY A 139 -21.52 -3.48 9.97
CA GLY A 139 -22.38 -2.79 10.95
C GLY A 139 -23.24 -3.71 11.84
N ARG A 140 -23.18 -5.04 11.64
CA ARG A 140 -23.82 -6.08 12.46
C ARG A 140 -22.80 -6.84 13.29
N ASN A 141 -21.54 -6.35 13.38
CA ASN A 141 -20.40 -6.99 14.04
C ASN A 141 -20.09 -8.39 13.49
N LYS A 142 -20.26 -8.59 12.18
CA LYS A 142 -19.90 -9.82 11.48
C LYS A 142 -18.63 -9.60 10.69
N HIS A 143 -17.65 -10.44 10.94
CA HIS A 143 -16.39 -10.44 10.19
C HIS A 143 -16.63 -10.67 8.70
N ARG A 144 -16.04 -9.80 7.87
CA ARG A 144 -16.17 -9.77 6.42
C ARG A 144 -14.81 -9.68 5.77
N ARG A 145 -14.77 -10.12 4.52
CA ARG A 145 -13.59 -9.99 3.65
C ARG A 145 -13.97 -9.28 2.36
N TRP A 146 -13.18 -8.29 1.99
CA TRP A 146 -13.29 -7.63 0.71
C TRP A 146 -12.06 -7.93 -0.12
N LYS A 147 -12.24 -8.50 -1.32
CA LYS A 147 -11.17 -8.94 -2.21
C LYS A 147 -11.03 -7.97 -3.37
N VAL A 148 -9.83 -7.37 -3.52
CA VAL A 148 -9.51 -6.40 -4.58
C VAL A 148 -8.39 -6.96 -5.45
N PRO A 149 -8.57 -7.05 -6.79
CA PRO A 149 -7.51 -7.50 -7.68
C PRO A 149 -6.37 -6.48 -7.75
N LEU A 150 -5.14 -6.97 -7.79
CA LEU A 150 -3.95 -6.18 -8.04
C LEU A 150 -3.71 -6.15 -9.56
N GLU A 151 -3.95 -5.00 -10.17
CA GLU A 151 -3.73 -4.79 -11.60
C GLU A 151 -2.60 -3.78 -11.78
N GLN A 152 -1.76 -3.99 -12.78
CA GLN A 152 -0.68 -3.04 -13.06
C GLN A 152 -1.22 -1.63 -13.30
N ASP A 153 -0.50 -0.63 -12.79
CA ASP A 153 -0.85 0.79 -12.81
C ASP A 153 -2.13 1.16 -12.03
N SER A 154 -2.67 0.20 -11.24
CA SER A 154 -3.78 0.48 -10.32
C SER A 154 -3.29 0.86 -8.93
N PHE A 155 -4.10 1.64 -8.23
CA PHE A 155 -3.88 1.96 -6.82
C PHE A 155 -5.14 1.63 -6.00
N ILE A 156 -4.91 1.39 -4.72
CA ILE A 156 -5.94 1.18 -3.73
C ILE A 156 -5.58 2.07 -2.54
N LEU A 157 -6.43 3.08 -2.26
CA LEU A 157 -6.34 3.89 -1.05
C LEU A 157 -7.29 3.31 -0.01
N PHE A 158 -6.84 3.17 1.23
CA PHE A 158 -7.65 2.60 2.30
C PHE A 158 -7.25 3.13 3.67
N SER A 159 -8.18 3.04 4.60
CA SER A 159 -7.93 3.43 6.00
C SER A 159 -6.87 2.54 6.62
N SER A 160 -5.85 3.12 7.24
CA SER A 160 -4.66 2.41 7.77
C SER A 160 -4.97 1.44 8.91
N ASN A 161 -6.16 1.55 9.53
CA ASN A 161 -6.66 0.64 10.56
C ASN A 161 -7.25 -0.67 10.00
N LEU A 162 -7.40 -0.81 8.68
CA LEU A 162 -7.92 -2.03 8.08
C LEU A 162 -6.85 -3.12 8.07
N ASN A 163 -7.17 -4.26 8.68
CA ASN A 163 -6.38 -5.47 8.52
C ASN A 163 -6.42 -5.93 7.06
N HIS A 164 -5.26 -6.17 6.50
CA HIS A 164 -5.15 -6.61 5.12
C HIS A 164 -3.95 -7.56 4.91
N TYR A 165 -4.03 -8.33 3.84
CA TYR A 165 -2.93 -9.18 3.38
C TYR A 165 -2.95 -9.29 1.86
N ILE A 166 -1.79 -9.61 1.27
CA ILE A 166 -1.68 -9.87 -0.17
C ILE A 166 -1.57 -11.37 -0.38
N THR A 167 -2.39 -11.90 -1.30
CA THR A 167 -2.41 -13.33 -1.62
C THR A 167 -1.07 -13.78 -2.19
N LYS A 168 -0.86 -15.09 -2.16
CA LYS A 168 0.33 -15.74 -2.72
C LYS A 168 0.53 -15.35 -4.18
N ASN A 169 1.77 -14.99 -4.53
CA ASN A 169 2.16 -14.81 -5.92
C ASN A 169 2.35 -16.19 -6.58
N GLU A 170 1.46 -16.55 -7.49
CA GLU A 170 1.50 -17.81 -8.25
C GLU A 170 2.18 -17.66 -9.61
N ASN A 171 2.71 -16.48 -9.93
CA ASN A 171 3.44 -16.21 -11.16
C ASN A 171 4.92 -16.54 -11.01
N LYS A 172 5.61 -16.76 -12.15
CA LYS A 172 7.06 -16.91 -12.19
C LYS A 172 7.78 -15.58 -12.00
N ASP A 173 7.12 -14.48 -12.40
CA ASP A 173 7.64 -13.12 -12.24
C ASP A 173 7.31 -12.55 -10.87
N PHE A 174 8.04 -11.52 -10.48
CA PHE A 174 7.77 -10.79 -9.24
C PHE A 174 6.41 -10.08 -9.29
N LEU A 175 5.64 -10.18 -8.21
CA LEU A 175 4.59 -9.24 -7.90
C LEU A 175 5.22 -8.09 -7.12
N ILE A 176 5.09 -6.87 -7.64
CA ILE A 176 5.73 -5.68 -7.07
C ILE A 176 4.67 -4.63 -6.80
N ASN A 177 4.58 -4.20 -5.55
CA ASN A 177 3.75 -3.11 -5.12
C ASN A 177 4.59 -2.02 -4.45
N LEU A 178 4.10 -0.79 -4.50
CA LEU A 178 4.60 0.34 -3.75
C LEU A 178 3.56 0.68 -2.68
N SER A 179 3.96 0.66 -1.41
CA SER A 179 3.13 1.08 -0.28
C SER A 179 3.51 2.52 0.07
N LEU A 180 2.51 3.40 0.11
CA LEU A 180 2.64 4.80 0.46
C LEU A 180 1.74 5.10 1.65
N HIS A 181 2.25 5.87 2.61
CA HIS A 181 1.57 6.15 3.87
C HIS A 181 1.34 7.65 4.02
N PHE A 182 0.10 8.04 4.38
CA PHE A 182 -0.32 9.43 4.43
C PHE A 182 -1.07 9.76 5.72
N GLN A 183 -0.96 11.01 6.13
CA GLN A 183 -1.87 11.69 7.05
C GLN A 183 -2.89 12.50 6.26
N LEU A 184 -4.04 12.81 6.87
CA LEU A 184 -5.09 13.64 6.30
C LEU A 184 -5.12 15.03 6.96
N ILE A 185 -5.03 16.07 6.14
CA ILE A 185 -5.17 17.47 6.58
C ILE A 185 -6.41 18.10 5.95
#